data_29a32f5e9565638b0bc32d17f5e29747
#
_entry.id   29a32f5e9565638b0bc32d17f5e29747
#
_cell.length_a   1.000
_cell.length_b   1.000
_cell.length_c   1.000
_cell.angle_alpha   90.00
_cell.angle_beta   90.00
_cell.angle_gamma   90.00
#
_symmetry.space_group_name_H-M   'P 1'
#
loop_
_entity.id
_entity.type
_entity.pdbx_description
1 polymer ?
#
loop_
_entity_poly.entity_id
_entity_poly.type
_entity_poly.pdbx_seq_one_letter_code
_entity_poly.pdbx_strand_id
1 'polypeptide(L)'
;MERFVFDFVLDRPDETTVRQLVQEDVSISKKDVERHTDNNCPYAVPTVKEIVKLIDDAAVFHDKDRFLSDLFYCGALAISNLADLTQYDEREEQYKQIMKNYSEKERKTMAEIFGKIFGLLSSVVYDDGVFSDYLGEIFMNCNMGNKNTGQFFTPYHVSKMCAKIAIGTPNKADGKILTLCEPCCGSGGMVLAAMDVLKNDFGINYAMDCFVDCSDIDLRCVHMAYLQLSLAGVPAIVKHQDALSGKIWSVWKTPALVFQYPRFRKFIY
;
A
#
# COMPACT_ATOMS: atom_id res chain seq x y z
N MET A 1 0.81 27.80 -9.58
CA MET A 1 -0.31 26.89 -9.29
C MET A 1 0.10 26.15 -8.02
N GLU A 2 -0.54 26.53 -6.89
CA GLU A 2 -0.12 26.07 -5.58
C GLU A 2 -0.40 24.58 -5.42
N ARG A 3 0.59 23.85 -4.89
CA ARG A 3 0.54 22.42 -4.54
C ARG A 3 -0.32 22.27 -3.30
N PHE A 4 -1.57 21.81 -3.41
CA PHE A 4 -2.51 21.95 -2.30
C PHE A 4 -2.76 20.72 -1.44
N VAL A 5 -2.40 19.49 -1.84
CA VAL A 5 -2.96 18.32 -1.17
C VAL A 5 -1.94 17.39 -0.53
N PHE A 6 -0.75 17.34 -1.04
CA PHE A 6 0.32 16.48 -0.54
C PHE A 6 1.62 17.23 -0.24
N ASP A 7 1.58 18.56 -0.17
CA ASP A 7 2.75 19.39 0.19
C ASP A 7 3.34 19.04 1.56
N PHE A 8 2.61 18.34 2.40
CA PHE A 8 3.11 17.86 3.70
C PHE A 8 4.07 16.67 3.57
N VAL A 9 4.18 16.05 2.39
CA VAL A 9 5.00 14.85 2.16
C VAL A 9 6.02 15.04 1.03
N LEU A 10 5.94 16.14 0.23
CA LEU A 10 6.58 16.19 -1.07
C LEU A 10 7.37 17.45 -1.41
N ASP A 11 8.07 18.07 -0.46
CA ASP A 11 9.32 18.73 -0.83
C ASP A 11 10.30 17.62 -1.23
N ARG A 12 10.76 17.65 -2.49
CA ARG A 12 11.75 16.71 -3.01
C ARG A 12 12.91 16.65 -2.01
N PRO A 13 13.06 15.59 -1.19
CA PRO A 13 14.25 15.50 -0.38
C PRO A 13 15.43 15.41 -1.35
N ASP A 14 16.42 16.26 -1.22
CA ASP A 14 17.66 16.11 -1.95
C ASP A 14 18.30 14.75 -1.59
N GLU A 15 19.20 14.26 -2.45
CA GLU A 15 19.87 12.97 -2.22
C GLU A 15 20.56 12.90 -0.85
N THR A 16 20.94 14.04 -0.28
CA THR A 16 21.61 14.17 1.02
C THR A 16 20.63 13.93 2.16
N THR A 17 19.42 14.47 2.06
CA THR A 17 18.33 14.28 3.03
C THR A 17 17.86 12.81 3.03
N VAL A 18 17.74 12.18 1.86
CA VAL A 18 17.39 10.75 1.76
C VAL A 18 18.48 9.87 2.39
N ARG A 19 19.76 10.20 2.15
CA ARG A 19 20.89 9.47 2.75
C ARG A 19 20.98 9.66 4.27
N GLN A 20 20.65 10.85 4.78
CA GLN A 20 20.61 11.11 6.23
C GLN A 20 19.46 10.34 6.90
N LEU A 21 18.25 10.35 6.33
CA LEU A 21 17.12 9.59 6.84
C LEU A 21 17.40 8.07 6.88
N VAL A 22 18.07 7.54 5.86
CA VAL A 22 18.47 6.12 5.82
C VAL A 22 19.59 5.82 6.84
N GLN A 23 20.48 6.77 7.17
CA GLN A 23 21.54 6.58 8.16
C GLN A 23 21.05 6.76 9.61
N GLU A 24 20.06 7.61 9.86
CA GLU A 24 19.48 7.81 11.19
C GLU A 24 18.62 6.62 11.63
N ASP A 25 17.93 5.93 10.72
CA ASP A 25 17.11 4.74 11.02
C ASP A 25 17.96 3.52 11.50
N VAL A 26 19.25 3.49 11.21
CA VAL A 26 20.15 2.39 11.66
C VAL A 26 20.55 2.53 13.14
N SER A 27 20.30 3.68 13.77
CA SER A 27 20.75 3.97 15.15
C SER A 27 19.65 3.92 16.22
N ILE A 28 18.41 3.56 15.89
CA ILE A 28 17.33 3.41 16.87
C ILE A 28 17.66 2.23 17.78
N SER A 29 18.07 2.51 18.99
CA SER A 29 18.43 1.51 19.98
C SER A 29 17.16 0.83 20.53
N LYS A 30 17.27 -0.45 20.95
CA LYS A 30 16.18 -1.20 21.61
C LYS A 30 15.51 -0.45 22.78
N LYS A 31 16.18 0.56 23.36
CA LYS A 31 15.63 1.41 24.43
C LYS A 31 14.57 2.41 23.95
N ASP A 32 14.57 2.77 22.67
CA ASP A 32 13.59 3.72 22.11
C ASP A 32 12.28 3.02 21.76
N VAL A 33 12.31 1.71 21.54
CA VAL A 33 11.12 0.88 21.28
C VAL A 33 10.29 0.67 22.56
N GLU A 34 10.91 0.66 23.75
CA GLU A 34 10.19 0.47 25.03
C GLU A 34 9.38 1.69 25.49
N ARG A 35 9.52 2.86 24.86
CA ARG A 35 8.81 4.09 25.26
C ARG A 35 7.42 4.25 24.67
N HIS A 36 6.99 3.41 23.74
CA HIS A 36 5.70 3.55 23.05
C HIS A 36 4.58 2.65 23.57
N THR A 37 4.74 2.03 24.75
CA THR A 37 3.65 1.31 25.43
C THR A 37 2.79 2.19 26.34
N ASP A 38 3.02 3.50 26.36
CA ASP A 38 2.13 4.43 27.06
C ASP A 38 0.83 4.60 26.26
N ASN A 39 -0.30 4.27 26.89
CA ASN A 39 -1.68 4.46 26.42
C ASN A 39 -2.07 5.92 26.12
N ASN A 40 -1.11 6.78 25.83
CA ASN A 40 -1.24 8.21 25.55
C ASN A 40 -0.70 8.60 24.17
N CYS A 41 -0.82 7.73 23.17
CA CYS A 41 -0.59 8.18 21.80
C CYS A 41 -1.73 9.15 21.41
N PRO A 42 -1.43 10.44 21.14
CA PRO A 42 -2.46 11.44 20.84
C PRO A 42 -3.15 11.21 19.50
N TYR A 43 -2.74 10.22 18.74
CA TYR A 43 -3.31 9.86 17.43
C TYR A 43 -3.93 8.47 17.51
N ALA A 44 -5.21 8.42 17.82
CA ALA A 44 -5.99 7.19 17.65
C ALA A 44 -5.93 6.74 16.19
N VAL A 45 -5.56 5.47 15.96
CA VAL A 45 -5.58 4.89 14.62
C VAL A 45 -7.02 4.94 14.09
N PRO A 46 -7.28 5.55 12.91
CA PRO A 46 -8.63 5.68 12.39
C PRO A 46 -9.22 4.31 12.07
N THR A 47 -10.52 4.19 12.27
CA THR A 47 -11.24 2.97 11.94
C THR A 47 -11.72 2.98 10.48
N VAL A 48 -11.91 1.79 9.89
CA VAL A 48 -12.50 1.65 8.55
C VAL A 48 -13.86 2.36 8.48
N LYS A 49 -14.69 2.28 9.52
CA LYS A 49 -16.02 2.92 9.57
C LYS A 49 -15.94 4.45 9.49
N GLU A 50 -14.98 5.05 10.17
CA GLU A 50 -14.76 6.51 10.10
C GLU A 50 -14.33 6.94 8.71
N ILE A 51 -13.43 6.19 8.07
CA ILE A 51 -12.96 6.46 6.71
C ILE A 51 -14.11 6.33 5.71
N VAL A 52 -14.90 5.25 5.80
CA VAL A 52 -16.08 5.03 4.92
C VAL A 52 -17.07 6.17 5.05
N LYS A 53 -17.37 6.63 6.29
CA LYS A 53 -18.26 7.77 6.51
C LYS A 53 -17.74 9.04 5.84
N LEU A 54 -16.44 9.33 5.95
CA LEU A 54 -15.86 10.51 5.29
C LEU A 54 -15.92 10.40 3.76
N ILE A 55 -15.75 9.21 3.20
CA ILE A 55 -15.89 8.97 1.76
C ILE A 55 -17.34 9.20 1.34
N ASP A 56 -18.33 8.70 2.11
CA ASP A 56 -19.73 8.89 1.83
C ASP A 56 -20.13 10.37 1.86
N ASP A 57 -19.64 11.11 2.86
CA ASP A 57 -19.88 12.53 3.01
C ASP A 57 -19.19 13.36 1.88
N ALA A 58 -18.04 12.92 1.39
CA ALA A 58 -17.29 13.59 0.34
C ALA A 58 -17.84 13.33 -1.07
N ALA A 59 -18.35 12.13 -1.32
CA ALA A 59 -18.80 11.67 -2.64
C ALA A 59 -20.19 12.18 -3.02
N VAL A 60 -20.79 13.12 -2.28
CA VAL A 60 -22.16 13.62 -2.53
C VAL A 60 -22.35 14.24 -3.92
N PHE A 61 -21.30 14.86 -4.49
CA PHE A 61 -21.32 15.53 -5.78
C PHE A 61 -20.65 14.77 -6.92
N HIS A 62 -20.11 13.59 -6.62
CA HIS A 62 -19.44 12.73 -7.58
C HIS A 62 -20.05 11.33 -7.57
N ASP A 63 -19.87 10.62 -8.68
CA ASP A 63 -20.04 9.18 -8.65
C ASP A 63 -19.05 8.58 -7.65
N LYS A 64 -19.56 7.83 -6.66
CA LYS A 64 -18.78 7.32 -5.55
C LYS A 64 -17.68 6.37 -6.01
N ASP A 65 -17.97 5.56 -7.04
CA ASP A 65 -17.00 4.63 -7.62
C ASP A 65 -15.82 5.40 -8.22
N ARG A 66 -16.11 6.45 -8.98
CA ARG A 66 -15.10 7.32 -9.54
C ARG A 66 -14.29 8.03 -8.47
N PHE A 67 -14.96 8.60 -7.47
CA PHE A 67 -14.27 9.30 -6.37
C PHE A 67 -13.29 8.38 -5.65
N LEU A 68 -13.73 7.16 -5.31
CA LEU A 68 -12.91 6.17 -4.62
C LEU A 68 -11.74 5.69 -5.48
N SER A 69 -12.00 5.46 -6.77
CA SER A 69 -10.95 5.08 -7.75
C SER A 69 -9.90 6.18 -7.88
N ASP A 70 -10.31 7.44 -8.00
CA ASP A 70 -9.42 8.58 -8.10
C ASP A 70 -8.63 8.80 -6.79
N LEU A 71 -9.26 8.58 -5.62
CA LEU A 71 -8.60 8.66 -4.31
C LEU A 71 -7.45 7.63 -4.20
N PHE A 72 -7.71 6.37 -4.54
CA PHE A 72 -6.69 5.32 -4.50
C PHE A 72 -5.60 5.55 -5.55
N TYR A 73 -5.98 5.98 -6.75
CA TYR A 73 -5.01 6.25 -7.81
C TYR A 73 -4.10 7.42 -7.43
N CYS A 74 -4.66 8.54 -6.96
CA CYS A 74 -3.86 9.69 -6.51
C CYS A 74 -2.92 9.32 -5.36
N GLY A 75 -3.40 8.51 -4.41
CA GLY A 75 -2.56 7.98 -3.35
C GLY A 75 -1.40 7.13 -3.88
N ALA A 76 -1.68 6.23 -4.83
CA ALA A 76 -0.66 5.39 -5.46
C ALA A 76 0.37 6.23 -6.22
N LEU A 77 -0.08 7.24 -6.99
CA LEU A 77 0.80 8.18 -7.69
C LEU A 77 1.70 8.95 -6.72
N ALA A 78 1.12 9.46 -5.63
CA ALA A 78 1.88 10.20 -4.62
C ALA A 78 2.97 9.34 -3.97
N ILE A 79 2.65 8.12 -3.52
CA ILE A 79 3.64 7.19 -2.94
C ILE A 79 4.71 6.82 -3.96
N SER A 80 4.31 6.56 -5.21
CA SER A 80 5.25 6.21 -6.27
C SER A 80 6.22 7.34 -6.61
N ASN A 81 5.74 8.58 -6.66
CA ASN A 81 6.56 9.75 -6.95
C ASN A 81 7.64 10.02 -5.90
N LEU A 82 7.47 9.48 -4.68
CA LEU A 82 8.48 9.53 -3.62
C LEU A 82 9.64 8.55 -3.84
N ALA A 83 9.39 7.43 -4.50
CA ALA A 83 10.33 6.31 -4.57
C ALA A 83 10.82 6.01 -5.99
N ASP A 84 9.92 5.80 -6.96
CA ASP A 84 10.27 5.44 -8.33
C ASP A 84 10.36 6.68 -9.22
N LEU A 85 11.49 7.38 -9.13
CA LEU A 85 11.76 8.61 -9.89
C LEU A 85 11.80 8.38 -11.40
N THR A 86 11.94 7.14 -11.87
CA THR A 86 11.99 6.82 -13.31
C THR A 86 10.67 7.08 -14.02
N GLN A 87 9.56 7.11 -13.27
CA GLN A 87 8.21 7.34 -13.79
C GLN A 87 7.59 8.64 -13.26
N TYR A 88 8.40 9.50 -12.61
CA TYR A 88 7.91 10.69 -11.92
C TYR A 88 7.14 11.64 -12.84
N ASP A 89 7.70 12.03 -13.98
CA ASP A 89 7.12 13.05 -14.86
C ASP A 89 5.74 12.61 -15.40
N GLU A 90 5.63 11.36 -15.83
CA GLU A 90 4.36 10.80 -16.31
C GLU A 90 3.31 10.70 -15.20
N ARG A 91 3.69 10.19 -14.03
CA ARG A 91 2.79 10.00 -12.89
C ARG A 91 2.37 11.32 -12.26
N GLU A 92 3.25 12.29 -12.21
CA GLU A 92 2.93 13.63 -11.73
C GLU A 92 1.93 14.34 -12.65
N GLU A 93 2.05 14.16 -13.97
CA GLU A 93 1.07 14.72 -14.91
C GLU A 93 -0.29 14.02 -14.77
N GLN A 94 -0.32 12.69 -14.61
CA GLN A 94 -1.55 11.94 -14.36
C GLN A 94 -2.23 12.44 -13.07
N TYR A 95 -1.47 12.63 -11.98
CA TYR A 95 -1.96 13.18 -10.74
C TYR A 95 -2.62 14.56 -10.92
N LYS A 96 -1.93 15.48 -11.61
CA LYS A 96 -2.44 16.82 -11.91
C LYS A 96 -3.71 16.79 -12.74
N GLN A 97 -3.80 15.88 -13.72
CA GLN A 97 -5.00 15.74 -14.56
C GLN A 97 -6.21 15.31 -13.74
N ILE A 98 -6.05 14.34 -12.83
CA ILE A 98 -7.13 13.90 -11.96
C ILE A 98 -7.56 15.05 -11.05
N MET A 99 -6.60 15.72 -10.40
CA MET A 99 -6.88 16.81 -9.46
C MET A 99 -7.60 18.01 -10.09
N LYS A 100 -7.49 18.24 -11.40
CA LYS A 100 -8.25 19.27 -12.12
C LYS A 100 -9.77 19.05 -12.05
N ASN A 101 -10.23 17.82 -11.87
CA ASN A 101 -11.66 17.48 -11.79
C ASN A 101 -12.29 17.82 -10.43
N TYR A 102 -11.48 18.20 -9.45
CA TYR A 102 -11.91 18.47 -8.09
C TYR A 102 -11.66 19.92 -7.69
N SER A 103 -12.63 20.51 -6.99
CA SER A 103 -12.50 21.84 -6.39
C SER A 103 -11.45 21.84 -5.27
N GLU A 104 -10.98 23.02 -4.86
CA GLU A 104 -10.01 23.14 -3.76
C GLU A 104 -10.51 22.47 -2.46
N LYS A 105 -11.81 22.65 -2.14
CA LYS A 105 -12.43 22.04 -0.97
C LYS A 105 -12.40 20.52 -1.04
N GLU A 106 -12.76 19.95 -2.19
CA GLU A 106 -12.76 18.50 -2.40
C GLU A 106 -11.36 17.92 -2.33
N ARG A 107 -10.37 18.61 -2.92
CA ARG A 107 -8.96 18.19 -2.80
C ARG A 107 -8.48 18.16 -1.36
N LYS A 108 -8.84 19.13 -0.52
CA LYS A 108 -8.54 19.12 0.92
C LYS A 108 -9.19 17.93 1.62
N THR A 109 -10.45 17.63 1.29
CA THR A 109 -11.15 16.46 1.85
C THR A 109 -10.52 15.15 1.39
N MET A 110 -10.13 15.02 0.11
CA MET A 110 -9.40 13.84 -0.37
C MET A 110 -8.08 13.65 0.39
N ALA A 111 -7.34 14.73 0.65
CA ALA A 111 -6.10 14.67 1.42
C ALA A 111 -6.33 14.23 2.86
N GLU A 112 -7.38 14.72 3.51
CA GLU A 112 -7.75 14.30 4.87
C GLU A 112 -8.08 12.80 4.91
N ILE A 113 -8.91 12.33 3.97
CA ILE A 113 -9.27 10.91 3.86
C ILE A 113 -8.03 10.07 3.62
N PHE A 114 -7.16 10.49 2.69
CA PHE A 114 -5.92 9.78 2.40
C PHE A 114 -4.98 9.75 3.60
N GLY A 115 -4.86 10.85 4.34
CA GLY A 115 -4.08 10.89 5.58
C GLY A 115 -4.55 9.87 6.62
N LYS A 116 -5.88 9.69 6.75
CA LYS A 116 -6.46 8.66 7.63
C LYS A 116 -6.18 7.23 7.11
N ILE A 117 -6.32 7.02 5.79
CA ILE A 117 -5.95 5.75 5.15
C ILE A 117 -4.46 5.44 5.39
N PHE A 118 -3.59 6.43 5.17
CA PHE A 118 -2.16 6.30 5.42
C PHE A 118 -1.87 5.89 6.87
N GLY A 119 -2.47 6.58 7.85
CA GLY A 119 -2.33 6.24 9.27
C GLY A 119 -2.78 4.81 9.58
N LEU A 120 -3.93 4.39 9.02
CA LEU A 120 -4.45 3.03 9.20
C LEU A 120 -3.51 1.97 8.61
N LEU A 121 -3.05 2.16 7.37
CA LEU A 121 -2.21 1.17 6.68
C LEU A 121 -0.79 1.10 7.26
N SER A 122 -0.23 2.24 7.66
CA SER A 122 1.12 2.28 8.24
C SER A 122 1.19 1.72 9.66
N SER A 123 0.06 1.68 10.39
CA SER A 123 0.01 1.10 11.74
C SER A 123 0.53 -0.33 11.82
N VAL A 124 0.38 -1.10 10.73
CA VAL A 124 0.88 -2.48 10.61
C VAL A 124 2.40 -2.58 10.82
N VAL A 125 3.15 -1.52 10.49
CA VAL A 125 4.61 -1.49 10.62
C VAL A 125 5.05 -0.95 11.97
N TYR A 126 4.37 0.08 12.51
CA TYR A 126 4.88 0.87 13.63
C TYR A 126 4.31 0.48 15.00
N ASP A 127 3.10 -0.10 15.07
CA ASP A 127 2.37 -0.25 16.33
C ASP A 127 2.03 -1.72 16.68
N ASP A 128 2.81 -2.70 16.21
CA ASP A 128 2.40 -4.11 16.24
C ASP A 128 0.98 -4.31 15.67
N GLY A 129 0.67 -3.46 14.69
CA GLY A 129 -0.64 -3.34 14.09
C GLY A 129 -1.12 -4.65 13.48
N VAL A 130 -2.42 -4.81 13.50
CA VAL A 130 -3.07 -6.00 12.96
C VAL A 130 -3.04 -5.95 11.44
N PHE A 131 -2.47 -6.97 10.83
CA PHE A 131 -2.59 -7.16 9.38
C PHE A 131 -4.06 -7.39 9.01
N SER A 132 -4.53 -6.65 8.02
CA SER A 132 -5.86 -6.84 7.42
C SER A 132 -5.88 -6.29 6.00
N ASP A 133 -6.91 -6.67 5.24
CA ASP A 133 -7.21 -6.09 3.94
C ASP A 133 -8.05 -4.81 4.10
N TYR A 134 -7.46 -3.76 4.67
CA TYR A 134 -8.18 -2.53 5.00
C TYR A 134 -8.78 -1.82 3.79
N LEU A 135 -8.06 -1.76 2.65
CA LEU A 135 -8.62 -1.12 1.45
C LEU A 135 -9.70 -1.96 0.79
N GLY A 136 -9.55 -3.28 0.80
CA GLY A 136 -10.64 -4.18 0.39
C GLY A 136 -11.87 -4.03 1.27
N GLU A 137 -11.70 -3.89 2.58
CA GLU A 137 -12.80 -3.66 3.50
C GLU A 137 -13.46 -2.29 3.28
N ILE A 138 -12.70 -1.22 3.11
CA ILE A 138 -13.22 0.12 2.76
C ILE A 138 -14.02 0.05 1.45
N PHE A 139 -13.43 -0.56 0.41
CA PHE A 139 -14.07 -0.71 -0.90
C PHE A 139 -15.43 -1.45 -0.79
N MET A 140 -15.46 -2.57 -0.10
CA MET A 140 -16.69 -3.36 0.11
C MET A 140 -17.73 -2.61 0.93
N ASN A 141 -17.33 -1.88 1.98
CA ASN A 141 -18.24 -1.10 2.82
C ASN A 141 -18.80 0.14 2.11
N CYS A 142 -18.07 0.68 1.14
CA CYS A 142 -18.59 1.72 0.25
C CYS A 142 -19.63 1.20 -0.77
N ASN A 143 -20.08 -0.05 -0.65
CA ASN A 143 -21.00 -0.75 -1.56
C ASN A 143 -20.48 -0.86 -3.01
N MET A 144 -19.16 -0.85 -3.16
CA MET A 144 -18.53 -0.95 -4.47
C MET A 144 -18.43 -2.40 -4.97
N GLY A 145 -18.67 -3.37 -4.08
CA GLY A 145 -18.86 -4.77 -4.47
C GLY A 145 -20.12 -4.92 -5.30
N ASN A 146 -19.99 -4.63 -6.60
CA ASN A 146 -21.12 -4.57 -7.48
C ASN A 146 -21.66 -6.00 -7.72
N LYS A 147 -22.92 -6.23 -7.39
CA LYS A 147 -23.63 -7.49 -7.69
C LYS A 147 -23.56 -7.85 -9.19
N ASN A 148 -23.34 -6.85 -10.05
CA ASN A 148 -23.28 -7.03 -11.49
C ASN A 148 -21.89 -7.41 -12.01
N THR A 149 -20.82 -7.10 -11.30
CA THR A 149 -19.43 -7.45 -11.70
C THR A 149 -18.89 -8.66 -10.95
N GLY A 150 -19.57 -9.12 -9.90
CA GLY A 150 -19.17 -10.31 -9.12
C GLY A 150 -17.82 -10.14 -8.40
N GLN A 151 -17.33 -8.92 -8.24
CA GLN A 151 -16.05 -8.65 -7.59
C GLN A 151 -16.23 -8.63 -6.06
N PHE A 152 -15.76 -9.69 -5.40
CA PHE A 152 -15.74 -9.82 -3.95
C PHE A 152 -14.32 -10.15 -3.49
N PHE A 153 -13.82 -9.40 -2.52
CA PHE A 153 -12.54 -9.73 -1.91
C PHE A 153 -12.68 -10.87 -0.90
N THR A 154 -11.70 -11.74 -0.87
CA THR A 154 -11.66 -12.87 0.05
C THR A 154 -11.56 -12.35 1.50
N PRO A 155 -12.43 -12.77 2.42
CA PRO A 155 -12.32 -12.36 3.82
C PRO A 155 -10.94 -12.65 4.39
N TYR A 156 -10.36 -11.70 5.13
CA TYR A 156 -8.96 -11.76 5.55
C TYR A 156 -8.59 -13.03 6.32
N HIS A 157 -9.48 -13.54 7.18
CA HIS A 157 -9.24 -14.79 7.93
C HIS A 157 -9.14 -16.02 7.01
N VAL A 158 -9.85 -16.01 5.86
CA VAL A 158 -9.74 -17.06 4.83
C VAL A 158 -8.41 -16.90 4.09
N SER A 159 -8.03 -15.67 3.74
CA SER A 159 -6.73 -15.37 3.14
C SER A 159 -5.58 -15.86 4.03
N LYS A 160 -5.68 -15.63 5.36
CA LYS A 160 -4.67 -16.08 6.33
C LYS A 160 -4.60 -17.61 6.43
N MET A 161 -5.74 -18.29 6.38
CA MET A 161 -5.78 -19.75 6.34
C MET A 161 -5.10 -20.29 5.07
N CYS A 162 -5.45 -19.74 3.91
CA CYS A 162 -4.83 -20.13 2.64
C CYS A 162 -3.31 -19.86 2.64
N ALA A 163 -2.88 -18.72 3.16
CA ALA A 163 -1.45 -18.38 3.29
C ALA A 163 -0.70 -19.39 4.16
N LYS A 164 -1.27 -19.80 5.31
CA LYS A 164 -0.67 -20.85 6.18
C LYS A 164 -0.50 -22.18 5.45
N ILE A 165 -1.49 -22.59 4.67
CA ILE A 165 -1.44 -23.82 3.90
C ILE A 165 -0.39 -23.72 2.79
N ALA A 166 -0.37 -22.61 2.04
CA ALA A 166 0.53 -22.43 0.91
C ALA A 166 2.02 -22.29 1.33
N ILE A 167 2.26 -21.55 2.42
CA ILE A 167 3.63 -21.34 2.93
C ILE A 167 4.16 -22.62 3.59
N GLY A 168 3.30 -23.38 4.27
CA GLY A 168 3.69 -24.57 5.02
C GLY A 168 4.75 -24.24 6.07
N THR A 169 5.88 -24.95 6.05
CA THR A 169 7.04 -24.67 6.90
C THR A 169 8.15 -24.05 6.04
N PRO A 170 8.32 -22.72 6.05
CA PRO A 170 9.31 -22.06 5.22
C PRO A 170 10.72 -22.48 5.66
N ASN A 171 11.53 -22.90 4.70
CA ASN A 171 12.93 -23.21 4.99
C ASN A 171 13.72 -21.89 5.07
N LYS A 172 14.14 -21.51 6.26
CA LYS A 172 15.01 -20.35 6.52
C LYS A 172 16.48 -20.59 6.11
N ALA A 173 16.77 -21.71 5.43
CA ALA A 173 18.14 -22.05 5.11
C ALA A 173 18.80 -20.97 4.24
N ASP A 174 19.89 -20.42 4.73
CA ASP A 174 20.98 -19.81 3.99
C ASP A 174 20.77 -18.41 3.40
N GLY A 175 20.00 -17.54 4.04
CA GLY A 175 19.87 -16.15 3.57
C GLY A 175 19.20 -16.01 2.19
N LYS A 176 18.45 -17.02 1.76
CA LYS A 176 17.68 -16.98 0.51
C LYS A 176 16.45 -16.12 0.68
N ILE A 177 16.21 -15.26 -0.30
CA ILE A 177 14.99 -14.48 -0.39
C ILE A 177 13.84 -15.41 -0.78
N LEU A 178 12.77 -15.39 0.01
CA LEU A 178 11.51 -16.04 -0.33
C LEU A 178 10.84 -15.28 -1.47
N THR A 179 10.21 -15.99 -2.40
CA THR A 179 9.47 -15.37 -3.49
C THR A 179 8.01 -15.79 -3.42
N LEU A 180 7.12 -14.81 -3.55
CA LEU A 180 5.68 -15.02 -3.60
C LEU A 180 5.15 -14.46 -4.92
N CYS A 181 4.32 -15.26 -5.60
CA CYS A 181 3.61 -14.84 -6.81
C CYS A 181 2.10 -14.92 -6.58
N GLU A 182 1.39 -13.82 -6.89
CA GLU A 182 -0.07 -13.76 -6.80
C GLU A 182 -0.65 -13.08 -8.06
N PRO A 183 -1.12 -13.86 -9.03
CA PRO A 183 -1.52 -13.33 -10.35
C PRO A 183 -2.89 -12.66 -10.37
N CYS A 184 -3.69 -12.75 -9.31
CA CYS A 184 -5.03 -12.16 -9.19
C CYS A 184 -5.19 -11.54 -7.79
N CYS A 185 -4.30 -10.58 -7.46
CA CYS A 185 -4.10 -10.14 -6.09
C CYS A 185 -5.27 -9.34 -5.48
N GLY A 186 -6.22 -8.87 -6.28
CA GLY A 186 -7.29 -8.01 -5.80
C GLY A 186 -6.73 -6.77 -5.09
N SER A 187 -7.25 -6.46 -3.92
CA SER A 187 -6.74 -5.39 -3.04
C SER A 187 -5.36 -5.68 -2.41
N GLY A 188 -4.82 -6.89 -2.57
CA GLY A 188 -3.57 -7.34 -1.94
C GLY A 188 -3.77 -8.13 -0.65
N GLY A 189 -5.00 -8.45 -0.26
CA GLY A 189 -5.33 -9.11 1.00
C GLY A 189 -4.65 -10.47 1.19
N MET A 190 -4.53 -11.28 0.12
CA MET A 190 -3.83 -12.58 0.18
C MET A 190 -2.33 -12.40 0.41
N VAL A 191 -1.72 -11.40 -0.24
CA VAL A 191 -0.30 -11.07 -0.05
C VAL A 191 -0.04 -10.57 1.37
N LEU A 192 -0.88 -9.67 1.89
CA LEU A 192 -0.78 -9.20 3.28
C LEU A 192 -0.91 -10.35 4.27
N ALA A 193 -1.84 -11.29 4.04
CA ALA A 193 -2.00 -12.47 4.87
C ALA A 193 -0.76 -13.37 4.85
N ALA A 194 -0.08 -13.47 3.71
CA ALA A 194 1.19 -14.18 3.63
C ALA A 194 2.30 -13.47 4.43
N MET A 195 2.37 -12.13 4.38
CA MET A 195 3.33 -11.36 5.19
C MET A 195 3.05 -11.48 6.70
N ASP A 196 1.78 -11.47 7.08
CA ASP A 196 1.34 -11.72 8.46
C ASP A 196 1.83 -13.10 8.97
N VAL A 197 1.59 -14.16 8.19
CA VAL A 197 2.05 -15.51 8.53
C VAL A 197 3.58 -15.59 8.63
N LEU A 198 4.30 -15.01 7.66
CA LEU A 198 5.77 -14.99 7.69
C LEU A 198 6.29 -14.26 8.95
N LYS A 199 5.72 -13.11 9.29
CA LYS A 199 6.14 -12.30 10.45
C LYS A 199 5.76 -12.98 11.77
N ASN A 200 4.47 -13.27 11.94
CA ASN A 200 3.90 -13.59 13.25
C ASN A 200 3.99 -15.09 13.58
N ASP A 201 3.86 -15.99 12.60
CA ASP A 201 3.93 -17.43 12.85
C ASP A 201 5.39 -17.95 12.75
N PHE A 202 6.21 -17.36 11.88
CA PHE A 202 7.57 -17.84 11.63
C PHE A 202 8.69 -16.88 12.03
N GLY A 203 8.37 -15.65 12.47
CA GLY A 203 9.37 -14.67 12.86
C GLY A 203 10.30 -14.25 11.70
N ILE A 204 9.80 -14.30 10.46
CA ILE A 204 10.55 -13.91 9.27
C ILE A 204 10.35 -12.42 9.02
N ASN A 205 11.44 -11.69 8.83
CA ASN A 205 11.38 -10.29 8.42
C ASN A 205 11.09 -10.22 6.92
N TYR A 206 9.80 -10.22 6.56
CA TYR A 206 9.37 -10.20 5.16
C TYR A 206 9.91 -8.98 4.39
N ALA A 207 10.08 -7.83 5.06
CA ALA A 207 10.60 -6.62 4.43
C ALA A 207 12.04 -6.80 3.91
N MET A 208 12.80 -7.71 4.51
CA MET A 208 14.18 -8.03 4.11
C MET A 208 14.30 -9.34 3.35
N ASP A 209 13.45 -10.32 3.66
CA ASP A 209 13.65 -11.71 3.27
C ASP A 209 12.59 -12.24 2.30
N CYS A 210 11.64 -11.37 1.86
CA CYS A 210 10.62 -11.77 0.91
C CYS A 210 10.54 -10.77 -0.26
N PHE A 211 10.37 -11.31 -1.48
CA PHE A 211 10.04 -10.55 -2.69
C PHE A 211 8.69 -10.99 -3.21
N VAL A 212 7.85 -10.04 -3.57
CA VAL A 212 6.50 -10.29 -4.08
C VAL A 212 6.40 -9.84 -5.54
N ASP A 213 5.86 -10.71 -6.39
CA ASP A 213 5.40 -10.40 -7.74
C ASP A 213 3.90 -10.65 -7.79
N CYS A 214 3.10 -9.59 -7.87
CA CYS A 214 1.65 -9.73 -7.92
C CYS A 214 1.04 -8.90 -9.04
N SER A 215 -0.15 -9.31 -9.47
CA SER A 215 -0.85 -8.64 -10.57
C SER A 215 -2.37 -8.71 -10.42
N ASP A 216 -3.06 -7.81 -11.10
CA ASP A 216 -4.50 -7.86 -11.29
C ASP A 216 -4.88 -7.25 -12.64
N ILE A 217 -6.02 -7.67 -13.18
CA ILE A 217 -6.58 -7.13 -14.42
C ILE A 217 -7.36 -5.83 -14.17
N ASP A 218 -7.86 -5.62 -12.96
CA ASP A 218 -8.53 -4.38 -12.56
C ASP A 218 -7.51 -3.38 -12.02
N LEU A 219 -7.38 -2.26 -12.71
CA LEU A 219 -6.44 -1.20 -12.34
C LEU A 219 -6.71 -0.63 -10.93
N ARG A 220 -7.95 -0.62 -10.44
CA ARG A 220 -8.29 -0.20 -9.07
C ARG A 220 -7.70 -1.16 -8.05
N CYS A 221 -7.78 -2.47 -8.31
CA CYS A 221 -7.14 -3.50 -7.50
C CYS A 221 -5.64 -3.29 -7.44
N VAL A 222 -5.01 -3.01 -8.58
CA VAL A 222 -3.57 -2.71 -8.65
C VAL A 222 -3.20 -1.53 -7.76
N HIS A 223 -3.97 -0.43 -7.79
CA HIS A 223 -3.70 0.73 -6.95
C HIS A 223 -3.92 0.44 -5.46
N MET A 224 -4.97 -0.30 -5.09
CA MET A 224 -5.20 -0.73 -3.70
C MET A 224 -4.07 -1.64 -3.20
N ALA A 225 -3.71 -2.67 -3.98
CA ALA A 225 -2.62 -3.57 -3.63
C ALA A 225 -1.29 -2.81 -3.48
N TYR A 226 -0.98 -1.92 -4.44
CA TYR A 226 0.22 -1.10 -4.39
C TYR A 226 0.29 -0.24 -3.12
N LEU A 227 -0.81 0.44 -2.76
CA LEU A 227 -0.88 1.26 -1.54
C LEU A 227 -0.67 0.43 -0.28
N GLN A 228 -1.42 -0.66 -0.13
CA GLN A 228 -1.34 -1.51 1.05
C GLN A 228 0.06 -2.12 1.21
N LEU A 229 0.63 -2.67 0.14
CA LEU A 229 1.96 -3.28 0.17
C LEU A 229 3.07 -2.25 0.39
N SER A 230 2.92 -1.04 -0.18
CA SER A 230 3.88 0.05 0.03
C SER A 230 3.93 0.48 1.50
N LEU A 231 2.77 0.70 2.12
CA LEU A 231 2.68 1.18 3.49
C LEU A 231 2.93 0.07 4.53
N ALA A 232 2.74 -1.20 4.15
CA ALA A 232 3.16 -2.34 4.95
C ALA A 232 4.65 -2.69 4.79
N GLY A 233 5.42 -1.91 4.01
CA GLY A 233 6.86 -2.13 3.83
C GLY A 233 7.23 -3.40 3.07
N VAL A 234 6.34 -3.90 2.21
CA VAL A 234 6.56 -5.14 1.43
C VAL A 234 7.36 -4.86 0.17
N PRO A 235 8.52 -5.51 -0.07
CA PRO A 235 9.23 -5.41 -1.35
C PRO A 235 8.45 -6.12 -2.45
N ALA A 236 7.74 -5.35 -3.29
CA ALA A 236 6.83 -5.90 -4.28
C ALA A 236 6.90 -5.19 -5.64
N ILE A 237 6.64 -5.96 -6.69
CA ILE A 237 6.19 -5.48 -7.99
C ILE A 237 4.70 -5.78 -8.10
N VAL A 238 3.89 -4.74 -8.32
CA VAL A 238 2.46 -4.86 -8.56
C VAL A 238 2.20 -4.49 -10.03
N LYS A 239 1.56 -5.37 -10.78
CA LYS A 239 1.37 -5.20 -12.22
C LYS A 239 -0.10 -5.06 -12.57
N HIS A 240 -0.42 -4.10 -13.41
CA HIS A 240 -1.66 -4.13 -14.17
C HIS A 240 -1.47 -5.09 -15.32
N GLN A 241 -2.01 -6.29 -15.22
CA GLN A 241 -1.69 -7.41 -16.11
C GLN A 241 -2.90 -8.33 -16.32
N ASP A 242 -3.08 -8.80 -17.53
CA ASP A 242 -3.88 -9.99 -17.79
C ASP A 242 -3.01 -11.24 -17.56
N ALA A 243 -3.28 -11.94 -16.48
CA ALA A 243 -2.51 -13.11 -16.08
C ALA A 243 -2.61 -14.29 -17.09
N LEU A 244 -3.69 -14.37 -17.88
CA LEU A 244 -3.90 -15.44 -18.86
C LEU A 244 -3.12 -15.18 -20.15
N SER A 245 -3.15 -13.95 -20.67
CA SER A 245 -2.43 -13.59 -21.89
C SER A 245 -0.98 -13.16 -21.62
N GLY A 246 -0.65 -12.83 -20.37
CA GLY A 246 0.64 -12.28 -19.99
C GLY A 246 0.83 -10.81 -20.39
N LYS A 247 -0.19 -10.13 -20.92
CA LYS A 247 -0.11 -8.73 -21.33
C LYS A 247 -0.01 -7.81 -20.11
N ILE A 248 1.06 -7.02 -20.04
CA ILE A 248 1.29 -6.02 -19.00
C ILE A 248 1.01 -4.63 -19.56
N TRP A 249 0.24 -3.81 -18.81
CA TRP A 249 -0.06 -2.41 -19.18
C TRP A 249 0.72 -1.41 -18.32
N SER A 250 0.92 -1.70 -17.03
CA SER A 250 1.75 -0.86 -16.14
C SER A 250 2.39 -1.67 -15.03
N VAL A 251 3.48 -1.14 -14.47
CA VAL A 251 4.27 -1.77 -13.41
C VAL A 251 4.50 -0.77 -12.29
N TRP A 252 4.23 -1.20 -11.06
CA TRP A 252 4.35 -0.40 -9.85
C TRP A 252 5.33 -1.08 -8.89
N LYS A 253 6.43 -0.40 -8.56
CA LYS A 253 7.43 -0.88 -7.61
C LYS A 253 7.21 -0.20 -6.26
N THR A 254 7.04 -0.98 -5.20
CA THR A 254 6.88 -0.43 -3.85
C THR A 254 8.15 0.28 -3.37
N PRO A 255 8.06 1.28 -2.48
CA PRO A 255 9.22 1.96 -1.92
C PRO A 255 10.24 0.99 -1.30
N ALA A 256 9.77 -0.02 -0.56
CA ALA A 256 10.64 -1.03 0.04
C ALA A 256 11.49 -1.76 -1.01
N LEU A 257 10.93 -2.04 -2.19
CA LEU A 257 11.68 -2.65 -3.28
C LEU A 257 12.69 -1.69 -3.89
N VAL A 258 12.30 -0.43 -4.13
CA VAL A 258 13.15 0.58 -4.77
C VAL A 258 14.34 0.93 -3.88
N PHE A 259 14.11 1.19 -2.59
CA PHE A 259 15.18 1.55 -1.65
C PHE A 259 16.12 0.38 -1.34
N GLN A 260 15.65 -0.86 -1.46
CA GLN A 260 16.44 -2.06 -1.28
C GLN A 260 16.85 -2.71 -2.61
N TYR A 261 16.90 -1.93 -3.70
CA TYR A 261 17.23 -2.42 -5.05
C TYR A 261 18.45 -3.34 -5.09
N PRO A 262 19.60 -3.06 -4.45
CA PRO A 262 20.76 -3.93 -4.52
C PRO A 262 20.48 -5.36 -4.02
N ARG A 263 19.58 -5.51 -3.03
CA ARG A 263 19.20 -6.81 -2.46
C ARG A 263 18.28 -7.58 -3.40
N PHE A 264 17.33 -6.90 -4.04
CA PHE A 264 16.29 -7.52 -4.86
C PHE A 264 16.52 -7.45 -6.36
N ARG A 265 17.66 -6.86 -6.81
CA ARG A 265 17.94 -6.59 -8.25
C ARG A 265 17.76 -7.79 -9.18
N LYS A 266 18.01 -9.02 -8.69
CA LYS A 266 17.88 -10.24 -9.49
C LYS A 266 16.44 -10.63 -9.83
N PHE A 267 15.46 -10.00 -9.17
CA PHE A 267 14.03 -10.23 -9.39
C PHE A 267 13.36 -9.09 -10.20
N ILE A 268 14.10 -8.01 -10.50
CA ILE A 268 13.57 -6.85 -11.21
C ILE A 268 14.12 -6.91 -12.63
N TYR A 269 13.22 -7.12 -13.58
CA TYR A 269 13.53 -7.24 -15.01
C TYR A 269 13.50 -5.87 -15.69
#